data_083807b9a2fdaca2e728b61d31650047
#
_entry.id   083807b9a2fdaca2e728b61d31650047
#
_cell.length_a   1.000
_cell.length_b   1.000
_cell.length_c   1.000
_cell.angle_alpha   90.00
_cell.angle_beta   90.00
_cell.angle_gamma   90.00
#
_symmetry.space_group_name_H-M   'P 1'
#
loop_
_entity.id
_entity.type
_entity.pdbx_description
1 polymer ?
#
loop_
_entity_poly.entity_id
_entity_poly.type
_entity_poly.pdbx_seq_one_letter_code
_entity_poly.pdbx_strand_id
1 'polypeptide(L)'
;VFLREIHNNMRDLAQVEREINAFKPDLIYLGHIMPLCQELLPFLARQDLPIIADEGGASLTCAFHGGGLWRRFLAEFPEHNFFQRLIKRSFARAVGFFSHGRMQEERHWPVIHAFFNSELNAHNAQEAGVPLARTEVIHSGIDADIFSFQRTKPFGRPLTLLQPGRIEQNKGHLDAVELCAALSARGIPCTLTIAGDRWKEAYTQEVENRILDLGLNSTVRILPMQDRASLVDLYHQADICLFLSHAHTGFSRIPLEAMACGSLLLSYGNEGSDEILRDGENSFLIPEGDILTAANRISTLLAEPERVESLVHRARIEIENDYSMDIYISKIEAFLFESTPA
;
A
#
# COMPACT_ATOMS: atom_id res chain seq x y z
N VAL A 1 30.95 -2.28 3.89
CA VAL A 1 29.48 -2.51 3.76
C VAL A 1 29.19 -4.01 3.80
N PHE A 2 29.68 -4.81 2.85
CA PHE A 2 29.37 -6.24 2.68
C PHE A 2 29.64 -7.11 3.93
N LEU A 3 30.82 -7.03 4.54
CA LEU A 3 31.13 -7.79 5.76
C LEU A 3 30.23 -7.42 6.93
N ARG A 4 29.86 -6.15 7.05
CA ARG A 4 28.88 -5.69 8.06
C ARG A 4 27.50 -6.27 7.82
N GLU A 5 27.09 -6.37 6.57
CA GLU A 5 25.82 -6.99 6.18
C GLU A 5 25.81 -8.48 6.50
N ILE A 6 26.90 -9.22 6.21
CA ILE A 6 27.06 -10.61 6.64
C ILE A 6 26.90 -10.76 8.15
N HIS A 7 27.62 -9.91 8.92
CA HIS A 7 27.58 -9.97 10.38
C HIS A 7 26.16 -9.71 10.91
N ASN A 8 25.47 -8.71 10.40
CA ASN A 8 24.10 -8.41 10.79
C ASN A 8 23.17 -9.57 10.47
N ASN A 9 23.21 -10.09 9.24
CA ASN A 9 22.38 -11.22 8.83
C ASN A 9 22.64 -12.46 9.70
N MET A 10 23.89 -12.77 10.00
CA MET A 10 24.23 -13.90 10.89
C MET A 10 23.63 -13.71 12.29
N ARG A 11 23.71 -12.50 12.84
CA ARG A 11 23.15 -12.19 14.16
C ARG A 11 21.62 -12.31 14.15
N ASP A 12 20.97 -11.74 13.13
CA ASP A 12 19.53 -11.70 13.04
C ASP A 12 18.95 -13.11 12.80
N LEU A 13 19.56 -13.92 11.93
CA LEU A 13 19.18 -15.31 11.74
C LEU A 13 19.40 -16.16 12.97
N ALA A 14 20.50 -15.93 13.72
CA ALA A 14 20.74 -16.60 15.00
C ALA A 14 19.72 -16.24 16.08
N GLN A 15 19.19 -15.01 16.05
CA GLN A 15 18.11 -14.59 16.92
C GLN A 15 16.82 -15.33 16.54
N VAL A 16 16.43 -15.32 15.25
CA VAL A 16 15.22 -16.01 14.76
C VAL A 16 15.27 -17.51 15.12
N GLU A 17 16.42 -18.18 14.91
CA GLU A 17 16.58 -19.60 15.26
C GLU A 17 16.38 -19.85 16.77
N ARG A 18 16.92 -18.97 17.61
CA ARG A 18 16.73 -19.08 19.07
C ARG A 18 15.27 -18.95 19.46
N GLU A 19 14.56 -17.99 18.87
CA GLU A 19 13.14 -17.78 19.14
C GLU A 19 12.29 -18.98 18.67
N ILE A 20 12.55 -19.51 17.46
CA ILE A 20 11.87 -20.72 16.95
C ILE A 20 12.10 -21.89 17.90
N ASN A 21 13.35 -22.14 18.33
CA ASN A 21 13.69 -23.24 19.22
C ASN A 21 13.10 -23.11 20.63
N ALA A 22 13.00 -21.87 21.12
CA ALA A 22 12.45 -21.58 22.45
C ALA A 22 10.93 -21.64 22.46
N PHE A 23 10.28 -21.04 21.47
CA PHE A 23 8.83 -20.93 21.37
C PHE A 23 8.18 -22.20 20.80
N LYS A 24 8.88 -22.89 19.88
CA LYS A 24 8.40 -24.08 19.14
C LYS A 24 7.05 -23.81 18.46
N PRO A 25 6.98 -22.85 17.54
CA PRO A 25 5.75 -22.49 16.87
C PRO A 25 5.24 -23.60 15.97
N ASP A 26 3.93 -23.66 15.75
CA ASP A 26 3.28 -24.55 14.78
C ASP A 26 3.30 -23.97 13.37
N LEU A 27 3.48 -22.67 13.23
CA LEU A 27 3.57 -21.94 11.97
C LEU A 27 4.40 -20.65 12.11
N ILE A 28 4.84 -20.10 10.99
CA ILE A 28 5.51 -18.79 10.91
C ILE A 28 4.63 -17.84 10.11
N TYR A 29 4.21 -16.75 10.76
CA TYR A 29 3.47 -15.67 10.12
C TYR A 29 4.41 -14.52 9.75
N LEU A 30 4.43 -14.12 8.49
CA LEU A 30 5.27 -13.06 7.95
C LEU A 30 4.42 -11.88 7.52
N GLY A 31 4.40 -10.81 8.32
CA GLY A 31 3.90 -9.50 7.89
C GLY A 31 5.06 -8.65 7.37
N HIS A 32 4.88 -7.95 6.27
CA HIS A 32 5.79 -6.93 5.71
C HIS A 32 7.31 -7.24 5.81
N ILE A 33 7.80 -8.13 4.96
CA ILE A 33 9.19 -8.64 5.02
C ILE A 33 10.28 -7.70 4.46
N MET A 34 9.93 -6.58 3.80
CA MET A 34 10.88 -5.65 3.17
C MET A 34 12.04 -5.18 4.06
N PRO A 35 11.83 -4.83 5.34
CA PRO A 35 12.91 -4.40 6.21
C PRO A 35 13.73 -5.54 6.79
N LEU A 36 13.32 -6.80 6.54
CA LEU A 36 13.98 -7.96 7.12
C LEU A 36 15.20 -8.40 6.30
N CYS A 37 16.04 -9.21 6.93
CA CYS A 37 17.20 -9.82 6.30
C CYS A 37 16.78 -10.64 5.07
N GLN A 38 17.39 -10.39 3.91
CA GLN A 38 17.08 -11.09 2.66
C GLN A 38 17.39 -12.60 2.69
N GLU A 39 18.18 -13.06 3.65
CA GLU A 39 18.49 -14.48 3.87
C GLU A 39 17.45 -15.16 4.77
N LEU A 40 16.45 -14.42 5.27
CA LEU A 40 15.41 -14.95 6.16
C LEU A 40 14.59 -16.05 5.48
N LEU A 41 14.03 -15.80 4.30
CA LEU A 41 13.21 -16.79 3.60
C LEU A 41 13.98 -18.08 3.26
N PRO A 42 15.21 -18.01 2.67
CA PRO A 42 16.04 -19.21 2.50
C PRO A 42 16.40 -19.93 3.81
N PHE A 43 16.54 -19.20 4.91
CA PHE A 43 16.74 -19.79 6.23
C PHE A 43 15.48 -20.51 6.71
N LEU A 44 14.31 -19.88 6.62
CA LEU A 44 13.03 -20.44 7.05
C LEU A 44 12.62 -21.66 6.21
N ALA A 45 13.01 -21.72 4.94
CA ALA A 45 12.76 -22.88 4.08
C ALA A 45 13.34 -24.21 4.63
N ARG A 46 14.25 -24.16 5.61
CA ARG A 46 14.89 -25.31 6.22
C ARG A 46 14.32 -25.67 7.60
N GLN A 47 13.31 -24.94 8.05
CA GLN A 47 12.76 -25.12 9.40
C GLN A 47 11.62 -26.14 9.47
N ASP A 48 11.17 -26.68 8.34
CA ASP A 48 10.06 -27.63 8.25
C ASP A 48 8.78 -27.13 8.98
N LEU A 49 8.52 -25.83 8.85
CA LEU A 49 7.37 -25.14 9.40
C LEU A 49 6.54 -24.51 8.28
N PRO A 50 5.21 -24.56 8.37
CA PRO A 50 4.37 -23.80 7.43
C PRO A 50 4.67 -22.33 7.53
N ILE A 51 4.77 -21.66 6.37
CA ILE A 51 5.01 -20.22 6.29
C ILE A 51 3.80 -19.56 5.64
N ILE A 52 3.22 -18.60 6.35
CA ILE A 52 2.11 -17.81 5.88
C ILE A 52 2.55 -16.36 5.76
N ALA A 53 2.36 -15.76 4.61
CA ALA A 53 2.70 -14.35 4.35
C ALA A 53 1.45 -13.49 4.18
N ASP A 54 1.45 -12.36 4.90
CA ASP A 54 0.53 -11.24 4.71
C ASP A 54 1.22 -10.23 3.78
N GLU A 55 0.76 -10.18 2.53
CA GLU A 55 1.41 -9.39 1.49
C GLU A 55 0.58 -8.16 1.12
N GLY A 56 0.89 -7.07 1.79
CA GLY A 56 0.25 -5.76 1.54
C GLY A 56 0.88 -4.93 0.43
N GLY A 57 1.86 -5.48 -0.31
CA GLY A 57 2.58 -4.75 -1.34
C GLY A 57 3.35 -5.68 -2.28
N ALA A 58 4.62 -5.36 -2.53
CA ALA A 58 5.50 -6.14 -3.40
C ALA A 58 6.68 -6.77 -2.66
N SER A 59 6.55 -7.03 -1.35
CA SER A 59 7.69 -7.42 -0.52
C SER A 59 8.19 -8.83 -0.83
N LEU A 60 7.31 -9.79 -1.07
CA LEU A 60 7.67 -11.14 -1.53
C LEU A 60 8.35 -11.10 -2.90
N THR A 61 7.76 -10.40 -3.85
CA THR A 61 8.30 -10.20 -5.20
C THR A 61 9.69 -9.55 -5.16
N CYS A 62 9.83 -8.48 -4.39
CA CYS A 62 11.12 -7.79 -4.21
C CYS A 62 12.17 -8.71 -3.54
N ALA A 63 11.77 -9.48 -2.52
CA ALA A 63 12.67 -10.41 -1.86
C ALA A 63 13.10 -11.55 -2.81
N PHE A 64 12.19 -12.05 -3.62
CA PHE A 64 12.46 -13.12 -4.59
C PHE A 64 13.40 -12.66 -5.72
N HIS A 65 13.14 -11.51 -6.33
CA HIS A 65 13.98 -10.95 -7.40
C HIS A 65 15.23 -10.23 -6.89
N GLY A 66 15.19 -9.63 -5.72
CA GLY A 66 16.27 -8.82 -5.15
C GLY A 66 17.59 -9.57 -4.93
N GLY A 67 17.55 -10.88 -5.11
CA GLY A 67 18.72 -11.72 -5.26
C GLY A 67 19.57 -11.92 -4.01
N GLY A 68 19.23 -11.34 -2.85
CA GLY A 68 19.95 -11.44 -1.59
C GLY A 68 21.44 -11.11 -1.67
N LEU A 69 22.11 -11.26 -0.53
CA LEU A 69 23.53 -10.96 -0.35
C LEU A 69 24.42 -11.74 -1.34
N TRP A 70 24.19 -13.05 -1.47
CA TRP A 70 25.03 -13.93 -2.28
C TRP A 70 24.86 -13.66 -3.77
N ARG A 71 23.66 -13.46 -4.25
CA ARG A 71 23.43 -13.14 -5.68
C ARG A 71 24.10 -11.83 -6.06
N ARG A 72 24.00 -10.79 -5.22
CA ARG A 72 24.71 -9.54 -5.42
C ARG A 72 26.23 -9.73 -5.39
N PHE A 73 26.74 -10.46 -4.39
CA PHE A 73 28.17 -10.71 -4.23
C PHE A 73 28.75 -11.51 -5.38
N LEU A 74 28.02 -12.50 -5.89
CA LEU A 74 28.50 -13.41 -6.95
C LEU A 74 28.23 -12.84 -8.36
N ALA A 75 27.17 -12.03 -8.55
CA ALA A 75 26.75 -11.49 -9.83
C ALA A 75 27.32 -10.10 -10.18
N GLU A 76 27.68 -9.30 -9.18
CA GLU A 76 28.20 -7.93 -9.41
C GLU A 76 29.47 -7.87 -10.27
N PHE A 77 30.08 -9.03 -10.60
CA PHE A 77 31.32 -9.08 -11.37
C PHE A 77 31.29 -10.20 -12.42
N PRO A 78 30.49 -10.06 -13.47
CA PRO A 78 30.42 -11.07 -14.53
C PRO A 78 31.75 -11.29 -15.27
N GLU A 79 32.66 -10.30 -15.27
CA GLU A 79 33.96 -10.31 -15.96
C GLU A 79 35.07 -11.03 -15.18
N HIS A 80 34.77 -11.60 -14.00
CA HIS A 80 35.80 -12.23 -13.20
C HIS A 80 36.32 -13.52 -13.84
N ASN A 81 37.67 -13.67 -13.76
CA ASN A 81 38.34 -14.89 -14.18
C ASN A 81 37.98 -16.09 -13.27
N PHE A 82 38.32 -17.29 -13.70
CA PHE A 82 38.06 -18.53 -12.99
C PHE A 82 38.50 -18.51 -11.51
N PHE A 83 39.70 -17.97 -11.22
CA PHE A 83 40.24 -17.92 -9.86
C PHE A 83 39.42 -17.01 -8.93
N GLN A 84 38.97 -15.89 -9.43
CA GLN A 84 38.14 -14.95 -8.63
C GLN A 84 36.78 -15.57 -8.31
N ARG A 85 36.18 -16.29 -9.24
CA ARG A 85 34.93 -17.05 -8.99
C ARG A 85 35.16 -18.16 -7.94
N LEU A 86 36.29 -18.87 -8.02
CA LEU A 86 36.63 -19.90 -7.05
C LEU A 86 36.82 -19.32 -5.64
N ILE A 87 37.54 -18.20 -5.51
CA ILE A 87 37.75 -17.51 -4.22
C ILE A 87 36.41 -17.07 -3.63
N LYS A 88 35.54 -16.44 -4.44
CA LYS A 88 34.21 -15.99 -3.98
C LYS A 88 33.34 -17.17 -3.49
N ARG A 89 33.28 -18.26 -4.23
CA ARG A 89 32.56 -19.47 -3.81
C ARG A 89 33.16 -20.10 -2.55
N SER A 90 34.47 -20.15 -2.45
CA SER A 90 35.13 -20.66 -1.23
C SER A 90 34.82 -19.78 -0.02
N PHE A 91 34.78 -18.46 -0.19
CA PHE A 91 34.38 -17.52 0.84
C PHE A 91 32.91 -17.73 1.23
N ALA A 92 31.99 -17.85 0.27
CA ALA A 92 30.58 -18.09 0.54
C ALA A 92 30.38 -19.41 1.34
N ARG A 93 31.10 -20.49 0.96
CA ARG A 93 31.08 -21.76 1.70
C ARG A 93 31.64 -21.63 3.12
N ALA A 94 32.72 -20.89 3.29
CA ALA A 94 33.28 -20.60 4.61
C ALA A 94 32.27 -19.87 5.50
N VAL A 95 31.60 -18.83 4.98
CA VAL A 95 30.55 -18.12 5.72
C VAL A 95 29.37 -19.06 6.04
N GLY A 96 28.96 -19.92 5.10
CA GLY A 96 27.95 -20.97 5.35
C GLY A 96 28.35 -21.88 6.51
N PHE A 97 29.60 -22.34 6.54
CA PHE A 97 30.12 -23.18 7.62
C PHE A 97 30.16 -22.45 8.97
N PHE A 98 30.74 -21.24 9.02
CA PHE A 98 30.86 -20.44 10.25
C PHE A 98 29.49 -19.92 10.75
N SER A 99 28.51 -19.80 9.88
CA SER A 99 27.13 -19.45 10.25
C SER A 99 26.30 -20.69 10.70
N HIS A 100 26.92 -21.84 10.85
CA HIS A 100 26.22 -23.12 11.13
C HIS A 100 25.10 -23.41 10.12
N GLY A 101 25.35 -23.12 8.85
CA GLY A 101 24.40 -23.35 7.76
C GLY A 101 23.28 -22.29 7.64
N ARG A 102 23.24 -21.24 8.49
CA ARG A 102 22.20 -20.20 8.40
C ARG A 102 22.30 -19.39 7.10
N MET A 103 23.53 -19.17 6.62
CA MET A 103 23.79 -18.43 5.37
C MET A 103 24.43 -19.36 4.34
N GLN A 104 23.65 -19.93 3.45
CA GLN A 104 24.12 -20.82 2.40
C GLN A 104 24.10 -20.13 1.04
N GLU A 105 25.03 -20.53 0.15
CA GLU A 105 25.09 -20.07 -1.24
C GLU A 105 23.87 -20.55 -2.05
N GLU A 106 23.46 -21.81 -1.83
CA GLU A 106 22.27 -22.39 -2.46
C GLU A 106 21.01 -21.93 -1.75
N ARG A 107 20.12 -21.34 -2.52
CA ARG A 107 18.84 -20.82 -2.03
C ARG A 107 17.74 -21.81 -2.33
N HIS A 108 17.23 -22.40 -1.28
CA HIS A 108 15.91 -23.01 -1.31
C HIS A 108 14.91 -21.95 -0.85
N TRP A 109 13.99 -21.62 -1.72
CA TRP A 109 12.89 -20.77 -1.32
C TRP A 109 11.79 -21.63 -0.71
N PRO A 110 11.19 -21.20 0.41
CA PRO A 110 10.07 -21.93 0.98
C PRO A 110 8.89 -21.87 0.02
N VAL A 111 8.07 -22.90 0.05
CA VAL A 111 6.74 -22.83 -0.52
C VAL A 111 5.86 -22.11 0.49
N ILE A 112 5.29 -21.00 0.09
CA ILE A 112 4.61 -20.05 0.99
C ILE A 112 3.10 -20.11 0.74
N HIS A 113 2.32 -20.15 1.81
CA HIS A 113 0.91 -19.77 1.76
C HIS A 113 0.83 -18.25 1.90
N ALA A 114 0.16 -17.55 0.99
CA ALA A 114 0.12 -16.09 1.04
C ALA A 114 -1.30 -15.58 0.80
N PHE A 115 -1.70 -14.58 1.57
CA PHE A 115 -2.84 -13.76 1.19
C PHE A 115 -2.38 -12.36 0.82
N PHE A 116 -3.05 -11.81 -0.17
CA PHE A 116 -2.73 -10.53 -0.77
C PHE A 116 -3.88 -9.57 -0.53
N ASN A 117 -3.55 -8.29 -0.36
CA ASN A 117 -4.57 -7.26 -0.19
C ASN A 117 -5.20 -6.80 -1.52
N SER A 118 -4.73 -7.30 -2.67
CA SER A 118 -5.29 -7.03 -4.00
C SER A 118 -4.96 -8.14 -5.00
N GLU A 119 -5.82 -8.34 -5.99
CA GLU A 119 -5.57 -9.21 -7.15
C GLU A 119 -4.31 -8.78 -7.91
N LEU A 120 -4.08 -7.46 -8.03
CA LEU A 120 -2.90 -6.92 -8.66
C LEU A 120 -1.62 -7.40 -7.97
N ASN A 121 -1.56 -7.39 -6.65
CA ASN A 121 -0.39 -7.86 -5.90
C ASN A 121 -0.23 -9.37 -5.98
N ALA A 122 -1.33 -10.13 -5.96
CA ALA A 122 -1.30 -11.57 -6.14
C ALA A 122 -0.76 -11.95 -7.53
N HIS A 123 -1.27 -11.30 -8.57
CA HIS A 123 -0.82 -11.49 -9.95
C HIS A 123 0.67 -11.17 -10.13
N ASN A 124 1.12 -10.04 -9.61
CA ASN A 124 2.53 -9.63 -9.67
C ASN A 124 3.46 -10.65 -8.99
N ALA A 125 3.06 -11.22 -7.87
CA ALA A 125 3.84 -12.25 -7.18
C ALA A 125 3.89 -13.56 -7.98
N GLN A 126 2.78 -13.97 -8.60
CA GLN A 126 2.71 -15.15 -9.46
C GLN A 126 3.54 -14.98 -10.74
N GLU A 127 3.43 -13.85 -11.44
CA GLU A 127 4.25 -13.54 -12.63
C GLU A 127 5.75 -13.50 -12.30
N ALA A 128 6.10 -13.03 -11.11
CA ALA A 128 7.47 -13.05 -10.62
C ALA A 128 7.98 -14.47 -10.34
N GLY A 129 7.13 -15.49 -10.36
CA GLY A 129 7.49 -16.89 -10.09
C GLY A 129 7.76 -17.18 -8.61
N VAL A 130 7.20 -16.39 -7.67
CA VAL A 130 7.31 -16.68 -6.24
C VAL A 130 6.68 -18.04 -5.96
N PRO A 131 7.35 -18.96 -5.24
CA PRO A 131 6.81 -20.29 -4.92
C PRO A 131 5.64 -20.18 -3.94
N LEU A 132 4.43 -20.22 -4.45
CA LEU A 132 3.19 -20.09 -3.68
C LEU A 132 2.44 -21.43 -3.69
N ALA A 133 2.10 -21.96 -2.50
CA ALA A 133 1.29 -23.17 -2.35
C ALA A 133 -0.20 -22.88 -2.41
N ARG A 134 -0.62 -21.85 -1.68
CA ARG A 134 -2.00 -21.35 -1.65
C ARG A 134 -1.97 -19.84 -1.68
N THR A 135 -2.87 -19.29 -2.46
CA THR A 135 -3.06 -17.84 -2.53
C THR A 135 -4.52 -17.49 -2.34
N GLU A 136 -4.77 -16.37 -1.67
CA GLU A 136 -6.11 -15.79 -1.53
C GLU A 136 -5.98 -14.27 -1.56
N VAL A 137 -7.00 -13.58 -2.09
CA VAL A 137 -7.09 -12.13 -2.00
C VAL A 137 -8.02 -11.78 -0.85
N ILE A 138 -7.47 -11.10 0.15
CA ILE A 138 -8.18 -10.61 1.32
C ILE A 138 -7.97 -9.11 1.38
N HIS A 139 -8.90 -8.34 0.79
CA HIS A 139 -8.84 -6.88 0.82
C HIS A 139 -8.80 -6.37 2.26
N SER A 140 -8.03 -5.32 2.48
CA SER A 140 -7.88 -4.73 3.81
C SER A 140 -9.23 -4.32 4.41
N GLY A 141 -9.37 -4.51 5.70
CA GLY A 141 -10.53 -4.05 6.46
C GLY A 141 -10.34 -2.66 7.05
N ILE A 142 -11.45 -2.05 7.43
CA ILE A 142 -11.49 -0.78 8.14
C ILE A 142 -12.36 -0.87 9.38
N ASP A 143 -11.93 -0.19 10.44
CA ASP A 143 -12.72 -0.02 11.66
C ASP A 143 -13.80 1.03 11.40
N ALA A 144 -15.02 0.55 11.12
CA ALA A 144 -16.16 1.39 10.78
C ALA A 144 -16.74 2.16 11.96
N ASP A 145 -16.36 1.84 13.19
CA ASP A 145 -16.73 2.59 14.39
C ASP A 145 -15.82 3.82 14.53
N ILE A 146 -14.53 3.66 14.27
CA ILE A 146 -13.56 4.78 14.25
C ILE A 146 -13.83 5.67 13.04
N PHE A 147 -13.94 5.10 11.83
CA PHE A 147 -14.30 5.81 10.61
C PHE A 147 -15.82 5.82 10.44
N SER A 148 -16.49 6.47 11.40
CA SER A 148 -17.94 6.50 11.47
C SER A 148 -18.53 7.32 10.32
N PHE A 149 -19.72 6.90 9.87
CA PHE A 149 -20.45 7.66 8.85
C PHE A 149 -21.03 8.93 9.42
N GLN A 150 -20.62 10.07 8.89
CA GLN A 150 -21.18 11.35 9.26
C GLN A 150 -21.07 12.35 8.10
N ARG A 151 -22.20 12.91 7.72
CA ARG A 151 -22.22 14.07 6.80
C ARG A 151 -22.61 15.31 7.58
N THR A 152 -21.68 16.26 7.64
CA THR A 152 -21.86 17.48 8.45
C THR A 152 -22.71 18.53 7.72
N LYS A 153 -22.85 18.40 6.39
CA LYS A 153 -23.63 19.31 5.56
C LYS A 153 -24.14 18.61 4.30
N PRO A 154 -25.22 19.08 3.67
CA PRO A 154 -25.63 18.61 2.35
C PRO A 154 -24.51 18.85 1.31
N PHE A 155 -24.41 17.97 0.31
CA PHE A 155 -23.51 18.17 -0.82
C PHE A 155 -23.87 19.46 -1.58
N GLY A 156 -22.88 20.33 -1.77
CA GLY A 156 -23.19 21.61 -2.37
C GLY A 156 -22.05 22.61 -2.44
N ARG A 157 -22.38 23.89 -2.41
CA ARG A 157 -21.46 25.01 -2.54
C ARG A 157 -21.33 25.80 -1.23
N PRO A 158 -20.10 26.19 -0.81
CA PRO A 158 -18.81 25.85 -1.42
C PRO A 158 -18.44 24.38 -1.23
N LEU A 159 -17.82 23.78 -2.24
CA LEU A 159 -17.31 22.42 -2.16
C LEU A 159 -16.08 22.35 -1.25
N THR A 160 -16.01 21.32 -0.44
CA THR A 160 -14.81 20.95 0.32
C THR A 160 -14.17 19.70 -0.27
N LEU A 161 -12.93 19.85 -0.76
CA LEU A 161 -12.13 18.78 -1.32
C LEU A 161 -11.05 18.37 -0.31
N LEU A 162 -10.80 17.08 -0.17
CA LEU A 162 -9.75 16.52 0.66
C LEU A 162 -8.85 15.64 -0.19
N GLN A 163 -7.54 15.90 -0.18
CA GLN A 163 -6.51 15.04 -0.75
C GLN A 163 -5.61 14.52 0.37
N PRO A 164 -5.89 13.35 0.96
CA PRO A 164 -5.07 12.80 2.02
C PRO A 164 -3.92 11.98 1.46
N GLY A 165 -2.87 11.80 2.27
CA GLY A 165 -1.73 10.95 1.95
C GLY A 165 -0.40 11.69 1.91
N ARG A 166 0.70 10.93 1.88
CA ARG A 166 2.07 11.48 1.79
C ARG A 166 2.23 12.36 0.56
N ILE A 167 2.86 13.52 0.73
CA ILE A 167 3.10 14.45 -0.38
C ILE A 167 4.28 13.96 -1.20
N GLU A 168 3.97 13.23 -2.26
CA GLU A 168 4.91 12.66 -3.24
C GLU A 168 4.27 12.60 -4.63
N GLN A 169 5.10 12.55 -5.69
CA GLN A 169 4.67 12.71 -7.08
C GLN A 169 3.56 11.75 -7.51
N ASN A 170 3.65 10.49 -7.07
CA ASN A 170 2.69 9.46 -7.44
C ASN A 170 1.33 9.55 -6.74
N LYS A 171 1.09 10.59 -5.91
CA LYS A 171 -0.18 10.76 -5.18
C LYS A 171 -1.11 11.85 -5.76
N GLY A 172 -0.74 12.48 -6.88
CA GLY A 172 -1.59 13.38 -7.65
C GLY A 172 -1.96 14.70 -6.96
N HIS A 173 -1.09 15.24 -6.09
CA HIS A 173 -1.38 16.50 -5.40
C HIS A 173 -1.43 17.70 -6.35
N LEU A 174 -0.61 17.70 -7.41
CA LEU A 174 -0.68 18.72 -8.45
C LEU A 174 -2.01 18.65 -9.19
N ASP A 175 -2.51 17.45 -9.49
CA ASP A 175 -3.81 17.27 -10.15
C ASP A 175 -4.95 17.77 -9.29
N ALA A 176 -4.87 17.59 -7.97
CA ALA A 176 -5.86 18.14 -7.04
C ALA A 176 -5.85 19.67 -7.04
N VAL A 177 -4.68 20.31 -7.14
CA VAL A 177 -4.54 21.77 -7.27
C VAL A 177 -5.10 22.24 -8.62
N GLU A 178 -4.79 21.56 -9.72
CA GLU A 178 -5.33 21.85 -11.05
C GLU A 178 -6.87 21.70 -11.08
N LEU A 179 -7.41 20.68 -10.41
CA LEU A 179 -8.86 20.49 -10.30
C LEU A 179 -9.52 21.66 -9.55
N CYS A 180 -8.91 22.11 -8.46
CA CYS A 180 -9.39 23.27 -7.73
C CYS A 180 -9.41 24.53 -8.62
N ALA A 181 -8.36 24.76 -9.42
CA ALA A 181 -8.29 25.85 -10.40
C ALA A 181 -9.37 25.71 -11.48
N ALA A 182 -9.55 24.50 -12.02
CA ALA A 182 -10.54 24.23 -13.05
C ALA A 182 -12.00 24.43 -12.57
N LEU A 183 -12.29 24.10 -11.31
CA LEU A 183 -13.58 24.38 -10.67
C LEU A 183 -13.79 25.87 -10.46
N SER A 184 -12.79 26.58 -9.95
CA SER A 184 -12.83 28.04 -9.76
C SER A 184 -13.08 28.78 -11.07
N ALA A 185 -12.42 28.37 -12.16
CA ALA A 185 -12.61 28.92 -13.50
C ALA A 185 -14.06 28.75 -14.04
N ARG A 186 -14.79 27.74 -13.53
CA ARG A 186 -16.21 27.48 -13.84
C ARG A 186 -17.18 28.21 -12.90
N GLY A 187 -16.65 29.05 -12.00
CA GLY A 187 -17.46 29.72 -10.99
C GLY A 187 -18.03 28.79 -9.92
N ILE A 188 -17.36 27.63 -9.69
CA ILE A 188 -17.69 26.69 -8.62
C ILE A 188 -16.75 26.96 -7.45
N PRO A 189 -17.22 27.62 -6.37
CA PRO A 189 -16.38 27.91 -5.22
C PRO A 189 -16.02 26.58 -4.52
N CYS A 190 -14.72 26.36 -4.30
CA CYS A 190 -14.22 25.18 -3.60
C CYS A 190 -13.05 25.53 -2.69
N THR A 191 -12.84 24.70 -1.69
CA THR A 191 -11.63 24.67 -0.87
C THR A 191 -10.99 23.29 -0.98
N LEU A 192 -9.66 23.25 -1.01
CA LEU A 192 -8.90 22.00 -1.03
C LEU A 192 -8.02 21.92 0.23
N THR A 193 -8.14 20.83 0.95
CA THR A 193 -7.22 20.46 2.01
C THR A 193 -6.34 19.31 1.55
N ILE A 194 -5.04 19.52 1.47
CA ILE A 194 -4.03 18.48 1.30
C ILE A 194 -3.53 18.12 2.69
N ALA A 195 -3.65 16.85 3.11
CA ALA A 195 -3.31 16.43 4.47
C ALA A 195 -2.35 15.24 4.44
N GLY A 196 -1.10 15.45 4.86
CA GLY A 196 -0.12 14.37 4.88
C GLY A 196 1.31 14.82 5.19
N ASP A 197 2.18 13.83 5.31
CA ASP A 197 3.59 14.07 5.55
C ASP A 197 4.29 14.61 4.30
N ARG A 198 5.20 15.57 4.51
CA ARG A 198 6.09 16.14 3.47
C ARG A 198 7.21 15.15 3.11
N TRP A 199 6.82 14.03 2.53
CA TRP A 199 7.74 12.91 2.25
C TRP A 199 8.88 13.30 1.30
N LYS A 200 8.58 14.16 0.32
CA LYS A 200 9.54 14.70 -0.65
C LYS A 200 9.46 16.22 -0.64
N GLU A 201 10.39 16.87 0.07
CA GLU A 201 10.38 18.32 0.24
C GLU A 201 10.40 19.09 -1.10
N ALA A 202 11.21 18.64 -2.07
CA ALA A 202 11.26 19.29 -3.39
C ALA A 202 9.89 19.24 -4.11
N TYR A 203 9.17 18.12 -4.02
CA TYR A 203 7.84 18.01 -4.61
C TYR A 203 6.80 18.81 -3.81
N THR A 204 6.91 18.86 -2.50
CA THR A 204 6.03 19.71 -1.68
C THR A 204 6.20 21.17 -2.07
N GLN A 205 7.43 21.64 -2.28
CA GLN A 205 7.69 22.99 -2.75
C GLN A 205 7.12 23.25 -4.16
N GLU A 206 7.17 22.25 -5.05
CA GLU A 206 6.53 22.32 -6.37
C GLU A 206 5.02 22.54 -6.26
N VAL A 207 4.35 21.77 -5.38
CA VAL A 207 2.92 21.93 -5.10
C VAL A 207 2.60 23.33 -4.53
N GLU A 208 3.39 23.81 -3.56
CA GLU A 208 3.25 25.15 -2.98
C GLU A 208 3.42 26.25 -4.03
N ASN A 209 4.43 26.14 -4.89
CA ASN A 209 4.65 27.08 -5.98
C ASN A 209 3.46 27.07 -6.96
N ARG A 210 2.93 25.90 -7.28
CA ARG A 210 1.78 25.80 -8.18
C ARG A 210 0.52 26.43 -7.60
N ILE A 211 0.28 26.31 -6.30
CA ILE A 211 -0.80 27.00 -5.59
C ILE A 211 -0.64 28.52 -5.73
N LEU A 212 0.59 29.04 -5.56
CA LEU A 212 0.90 30.47 -5.71
C LEU A 212 0.66 30.95 -7.15
N ASP A 213 1.18 30.23 -8.14
CA ASP A 213 1.08 30.57 -9.57
C ASP A 213 -0.37 30.66 -10.04
N LEU A 214 -1.24 29.81 -9.48
CA LEU A 214 -2.67 29.79 -9.80
C LEU A 214 -3.51 30.74 -8.92
N GLY A 215 -2.88 31.46 -7.98
CA GLY A 215 -3.58 32.38 -7.09
C GLY A 215 -4.56 31.72 -6.11
N LEU A 216 -4.27 30.44 -5.71
CA LEU A 216 -5.16 29.62 -4.89
C LEU A 216 -4.82 29.64 -3.38
N ASN A 217 -3.99 30.56 -2.91
CA ASN A 217 -3.50 30.61 -1.51
C ASN A 217 -4.60 30.74 -0.47
N SER A 218 -5.75 31.30 -0.84
CA SER A 218 -6.90 31.46 0.05
C SER A 218 -7.84 30.25 0.04
N THR A 219 -7.70 29.35 -0.91
CA THR A 219 -8.61 28.21 -1.13
C THR A 219 -7.95 26.85 -0.96
N VAL A 220 -6.62 26.77 -1.09
CA VAL A 220 -5.86 25.54 -0.89
C VAL A 220 -5.00 25.66 0.37
N ARG A 221 -5.07 24.67 1.23
CA ARG A 221 -4.22 24.56 2.42
C ARG A 221 -3.52 23.22 2.49
N ILE A 222 -2.26 23.21 2.94
CA ILE A 222 -1.48 22.02 3.20
C ILE A 222 -1.36 21.82 4.71
N LEU A 223 -1.84 20.70 5.21
CA LEU A 223 -1.72 20.30 6.61
C LEU A 223 -0.64 19.23 6.76
N PRO A 224 0.08 19.19 7.88
CA PRO A 224 0.99 18.10 8.20
C PRO A 224 0.24 16.77 8.37
N MET A 225 0.97 15.68 8.62
CA MET A 225 0.36 14.40 8.98
C MET A 225 -0.59 14.61 10.17
N GLN A 226 -1.81 14.11 10.01
CA GLN A 226 -2.87 14.20 11.02
C GLN A 226 -2.90 12.92 11.87
N ASP A 227 -3.30 13.03 13.11
CA ASP A 227 -3.70 11.87 13.89
C ASP A 227 -5.04 11.31 13.35
N ARG A 228 -5.40 10.12 13.82
CA ARG A 228 -6.58 9.41 13.30
C ARG A 228 -7.88 10.19 13.53
N ALA A 229 -8.07 10.80 14.69
CA ALA A 229 -9.29 11.55 14.99
C ALA A 229 -9.41 12.79 14.10
N SER A 230 -8.34 13.57 13.97
CA SER A 230 -8.28 14.74 13.09
C SER A 230 -8.49 14.37 11.62
N LEU A 231 -7.98 13.21 11.19
CA LEU A 231 -8.19 12.73 9.83
C LEU A 231 -9.65 12.34 9.57
N VAL A 232 -10.30 11.69 10.52
CA VAL A 232 -11.75 11.37 10.46
C VAL A 232 -12.56 12.65 10.36
N ASP A 233 -12.25 13.68 11.15
CA ASP A 233 -12.92 14.99 11.07
C ASP A 233 -12.76 15.63 9.70
N LEU A 234 -11.59 15.49 9.06
CA LEU A 234 -11.38 15.98 7.69
C LEU A 234 -12.24 15.24 6.67
N TYR A 235 -12.37 13.91 6.80
CA TYR A 235 -13.28 13.13 5.94
C TYR A 235 -14.73 13.56 6.14
N HIS A 236 -15.20 13.77 7.37
CA HIS A 236 -16.58 14.22 7.67
C HIS A 236 -16.87 15.61 7.08
N GLN A 237 -15.87 16.50 7.02
CA GLN A 237 -16.00 17.83 6.44
C GLN A 237 -15.93 17.85 4.91
N ALA A 238 -15.32 16.83 4.31
CA ALA A 238 -15.12 16.77 2.87
C ALA A 238 -16.39 16.36 2.13
N ASP A 239 -16.76 17.14 1.12
CA ASP A 239 -17.77 16.73 0.15
C ASP A 239 -17.20 15.63 -0.76
N ILE A 240 -15.93 15.80 -1.18
CA ILE A 240 -15.24 14.89 -2.09
C ILE A 240 -13.85 14.59 -1.52
N CYS A 241 -13.55 13.32 -1.34
CA CYS A 241 -12.19 12.83 -1.16
C CYS A 241 -11.59 12.53 -2.53
N LEU A 242 -10.41 13.09 -2.79
CA LEU A 242 -9.66 12.89 -4.02
C LEU A 242 -8.63 11.77 -3.80
N PHE A 243 -8.66 10.76 -4.64
CA PHE A 243 -7.67 9.68 -4.68
C PHE A 243 -7.07 9.60 -6.09
N LEU A 244 -6.25 10.61 -6.42
CA LEU A 244 -5.68 10.85 -7.75
C LEU A 244 -4.30 10.19 -7.88
N SER A 245 -4.20 8.92 -7.47
CA SER A 245 -2.92 8.21 -7.48
C SER A 245 -2.47 7.82 -8.89
N HIS A 246 -1.19 8.09 -9.21
CA HIS A 246 -0.50 7.60 -10.40
C HIS A 246 0.28 6.30 -10.13
N ALA A 247 0.16 5.75 -8.92
CA ALA A 247 0.75 4.46 -8.58
C ALA A 247 -0.10 3.33 -9.15
N HIS A 248 0.57 2.26 -9.61
CA HIS A 248 -0.07 1.07 -10.17
C HIS A 248 0.22 -0.18 -9.32
N THR A 249 0.47 0.00 -8.03
CA THR A 249 0.80 -1.08 -7.08
C THR A 249 0.28 -0.76 -5.68
N GLY A 250 0.02 -1.79 -4.92
CA GLY A 250 -0.39 -1.66 -3.53
C GLY A 250 -1.91 -1.67 -3.34
N PHE A 251 -2.31 -1.39 -2.11
CA PHE A 251 -3.70 -1.19 -1.70
C PHE A 251 -3.72 -0.02 -0.70
N SER A 252 -4.27 1.11 -1.12
CA SER A 252 -4.43 2.26 -0.26
C SER A 252 -5.69 2.11 0.60
N ARG A 253 -5.62 2.56 1.85
CA ARG A 253 -6.80 2.58 2.73
C ARG A 253 -7.67 3.83 2.55
N ILE A 254 -7.19 4.82 1.81
CA ILE A 254 -7.92 6.07 1.57
C ILE A 254 -9.32 5.84 0.99
N PRO A 255 -9.53 4.95 -0.01
CA PRO A 255 -10.87 4.64 -0.49
C PRO A 255 -11.80 4.11 0.61
N LEU A 256 -11.32 3.15 1.42
CA LEU A 256 -12.12 2.59 2.53
C LEU A 256 -12.47 3.67 3.57
N GLU A 257 -11.50 4.52 3.92
CA GLU A 257 -11.67 5.60 4.89
C GLU A 257 -12.69 6.64 4.41
N ALA A 258 -12.59 7.07 3.14
CA ALA A 258 -13.53 8.02 2.53
C ALA A 258 -14.95 7.46 2.45
N MET A 259 -15.10 6.23 1.97
CA MET A 259 -16.39 5.53 1.84
C MET A 259 -17.02 5.30 3.22
N ALA A 260 -16.23 4.91 4.22
CA ALA A 260 -16.70 4.71 5.58
C ALA A 260 -17.24 6.01 6.20
N CYS A 261 -16.54 7.13 6.03
CA CYS A 261 -16.89 8.42 6.60
C CYS A 261 -18.01 9.16 5.84
N GLY A 262 -18.39 8.71 4.63
CA GLY A 262 -19.42 9.35 3.83
C GLY A 262 -18.93 10.49 2.94
N SER A 263 -17.62 10.60 2.70
CA SER A 263 -17.07 11.45 1.63
C SER A 263 -17.29 10.79 0.28
N LEU A 264 -17.70 11.55 -0.72
CA LEU A 264 -17.74 11.06 -2.09
C LEU A 264 -16.30 10.81 -2.59
N LEU A 265 -16.00 9.61 -3.05
CA LEU A 265 -14.68 9.30 -3.58
C LEU A 265 -14.59 9.59 -5.07
N LEU A 266 -13.54 10.31 -5.48
CA LEU A 266 -13.17 10.52 -6.88
C LEU A 266 -11.75 9.98 -7.08
N SER A 267 -11.58 8.99 -7.98
CA SER A 267 -10.33 8.24 -8.17
C SER A 267 -9.95 8.10 -9.64
N TYR A 268 -8.66 7.85 -9.90
CA TYR A 268 -8.16 7.44 -11.23
C TYR A 268 -8.35 5.94 -11.52
N GLY A 269 -8.56 5.12 -10.51
CA GLY A 269 -8.72 3.68 -10.73
C GLY A 269 -7.43 2.93 -11.08
N ASN A 270 -6.29 3.28 -10.46
CA ASN A 270 -4.98 2.77 -10.86
C ASN A 270 -4.28 1.85 -9.83
N GLU A 271 -4.69 1.89 -8.58
CA GLU A 271 -4.10 1.05 -7.53
C GLU A 271 -4.95 -0.22 -7.29
N GLY A 272 -4.41 -1.21 -6.59
CA GLY A 272 -5.17 -2.39 -6.20
C GLY A 272 -6.41 -2.09 -5.35
N SER A 273 -6.43 -0.96 -4.62
CA SER A 273 -7.64 -0.51 -3.91
C SER A 273 -8.80 -0.09 -4.84
N ASP A 274 -8.54 0.10 -6.13
CA ASP A 274 -9.57 0.41 -7.10
C ASP A 274 -10.39 -0.83 -7.50
N GLU A 275 -9.93 -2.04 -7.13
CA GLU A 275 -10.69 -3.29 -7.29
C GLU A 275 -12.04 -3.27 -6.54
N ILE A 276 -12.14 -2.44 -5.51
CA ILE A 276 -13.37 -2.26 -4.72
C ILE A 276 -14.24 -1.10 -5.22
N LEU A 277 -13.78 -0.34 -6.23
CA LEU A 277 -14.46 0.86 -6.71
C LEU A 277 -15.29 0.57 -7.95
N ARG A 278 -16.51 1.09 -7.97
CA ARG A 278 -17.45 0.98 -9.10
C ARG A 278 -17.96 2.36 -9.48
N ASP A 279 -17.69 2.75 -10.74
CA ASP A 279 -18.06 4.07 -11.26
C ASP A 279 -19.57 4.31 -11.20
N GLY A 280 -19.99 5.37 -10.54
CA GLY A 280 -21.38 5.77 -10.39
C GLY A 280 -22.20 4.92 -9.41
N GLU A 281 -21.60 3.93 -8.74
CA GLU A 281 -22.25 3.08 -7.73
C GLU A 281 -21.78 3.38 -6.30
N ASN A 282 -20.47 3.36 -6.05
CA ASN A 282 -19.86 3.65 -4.75
C ASN A 282 -18.76 4.72 -4.81
N SER A 283 -18.35 5.12 -6.02
CA SER A 283 -17.31 6.10 -6.29
C SER A 283 -17.50 6.74 -7.66
N PHE A 284 -16.64 7.70 -8.01
CA PHE A 284 -16.50 8.18 -9.38
C PHE A 284 -15.08 7.94 -9.87
N LEU A 285 -14.98 7.22 -11.00
CA LEU A 285 -13.72 6.97 -11.68
C LEU A 285 -13.55 7.93 -12.84
N ILE A 286 -12.35 8.46 -13.01
CA ILE A 286 -11.99 9.35 -14.12
C ILE A 286 -10.68 8.85 -14.74
N PRO A 287 -10.44 9.09 -16.03
CA PRO A 287 -9.16 8.77 -16.64
C PRO A 287 -8.01 9.50 -15.94
N GLU A 288 -6.86 8.83 -15.80
CA GLU A 288 -5.69 9.41 -15.18
C GLU A 288 -5.28 10.74 -15.82
N GLY A 289 -5.11 11.78 -14.99
CA GLY A 289 -4.73 13.12 -15.43
C GLY A 289 -5.85 13.92 -16.14
N ASP A 290 -7.04 13.36 -16.33
CA ASP A 290 -8.13 14.07 -17.00
C ASP A 290 -8.92 14.98 -16.03
N ILE A 291 -8.29 16.10 -15.71
CA ILE A 291 -8.84 17.12 -14.81
C ILE A 291 -10.13 17.77 -15.37
N LEU A 292 -10.24 17.85 -16.69
CA LEU A 292 -11.42 18.43 -17.32
C LEU A 292 -12.65 17.53 -17.12
N THR A 293 -12.50 16.23 -17.30
CA THR A 293 -13.55 15.24 -17.02
C THR A 293 -13.92 15.24 -15.54
N ALA A 294 -12.92 15.31 -14.62
CA ALA A 294 -13.18 15.46 -13.20
C ALA A 294 -14.04 16.69 -12.87
N ALA A 295 -13.66 17.84 -13.38
CA ALA A 295 -14.39 19.09 -13.15
C ALA A 295 -15.82 19.05 -13.77
N ASN A 296 -15.99 18.44 -14.94
CA ASN A 296 -17.30 18.25 -15.57
C ASN A 296 -18.21 17.35 -14.73
N ARG A 297 -17.69 16.19 -14.25
CA ARG A 297 -18.45 15.28 -13.38
C ARG A 297 -18.90 15.98 -12.09
N ILE A 298 -17.99 16.69 -11.43
CA ILE A 298 -18.33 17.46 -10.23
C ILE A 298 -19.42 18.51 -10.52
N SER A 299 -19.33 19.21 -11.67
CA SER A 299 -20.35 20.18 -12.08
C SER A 299 -21.73 19.53 -12.24
N THR A 300 -21.79 18.34 -12.82
CA THR A 300 -23.04 17.56 -12.95
C THR A 300 -23.60 17.15 -11.59
N LEU A 301 -22.74 16.65 -10.68
CA LEU A 301 -23.14 16.20 -9.35
C LEU A 301 -23.71 17.33 -8.49
N LEU A 302 -23.27 18.56 -8.68
CA LEU A 302 -23.82 19.71 -7.98
C LEU A 302 -25.29 19.99 -8.36
N ALA A 303 -25.75 19.50 -9.49
CA ALA A 303 -27.15 19.53 -9.90
C ALA A 303 -27.97 18.32 -9.43
N GLU A 304 -27.28 17.27 -8.92
CA GLU A 304 -27.86 15.99 -8.52
C GLU A 304 -27.50 15.60 -7.08
N PRO A 305 -27.75 16.44 -6.06
CA PRO A 305 -27.27 16.17 -4.69
C PRO A 305 -27.86 14.87 -4.10
N GLU A 306 -29.09 14.51 -4.43
CA GLU A 306 -29.72 13.28 -3.97
C GLU A 306 -29.01 12.01 -4.52
N ARG A 307 -28.45 12.10 -5.72
CA ARG A 307 -27.63 11.04 -6.30
C ARG A 307 -26.35 10.85 -5.50
N VAL A 308 -25.70 11.94 -5.08
CA VAL A 308 -24.51 11.89 -4.24
C VAL A 308 -24.84 11.23 -2.89
N GLU A 309 -25.95 11.65 -2.24
CA GLU A 309 -26.36 11.05 -0.96
C GLU A 309 -26.63 9.54 -1.12
N SER A 310 -27.34 9.13 -2.13
CA SER A 310 -27.60 7.71 -2.43
C SER A 310 -26.30 6.92 -2.64
N LEU A 311 -25.30 7.51 -3.31
CA LEU A 311 -24.04 6.87 -3.63
C LEU A 311 -23.18 6.69 -2.37
N VAL A 312 -23.02 7.73 -1.55
CA VAL A 312 -22.20 7.64 -0.33
C VAL A 312 -22.82 6.70 0.71
N HIS A 313 -24.17 6.60 0.77
CA HIS A 313 -24.84 5.62 1.61
C HIS A 313 -24.60 4.17 1.14
N ARG A 314 -24.65 3.93 -0.18
CA ARG A 314 -24.33 2.61 -0.74
C ARG A 314 -22.88 2.22 -0.46
N ALA A 315 -21.95 3.17 -0.66
CA ALA A 315 -20.54 2.97 -0.35
C ALA A 315 -20.34 2.58 1.15
N ARG A 316 -21.03 3.26 2.07
CA ARG A 316 -21.00 2.91 3.50
C ARG A 316 -21.53 1.51 3.79
N ILE A 317 -22.66 1.14 3.22
CA ILE A 317 -23.26 -0.21 3.41
C ILE A 317 -22.29 -1.29 2.92
N GLU A 318 -21.59 -1.05 1.82
CA GLU A 318 -20.58 -1.98 1.31
C GLU A 318 -19.39 -2.10 2.25
N ILE A 319 -18.92 -0.99 2.83
CA ILE A 319 -17.88 -1.04 3.86
C ILE A 319 -18.30 -1.91 5.05
N GLU A 320 -19.52 -1.75 5.54
CA GLU A 320 -20.03 -2.52 6.68
C GLU A 320 -20.17 -4.01 6.37
N ASN A 321 -20.62 -4.35 5.16
CA ASN A 321 -20.92 -5.72 4.77
C ASN A 321 -19.71 -6.51 4.26
N ASP A 322 -18.72 -5.86 3.64
CA ASP A 322 -17.67 -6.55 2.89
C ASP A 322 -16.25 -6.22 3.38
N TYR A 323 -16.06 -5.03 4.00
CA TYR A 323 -14.74 -4.48 4.34
C TYR A 323 -14.61 -4.05 5.80
N SER A 324 -15.53 -4.45 6.69
CA SER A 324 -15.36 -4.19 8.11
C SER A 324 -14.15 -4.95 8.68
N MET A 325 -13.59 -4.46 9.79
CA MET A 325 -12.46 -5.11 10.46
C MET A 325 -12.79 -6.55 10.89
N ASP A 326 -14.02 -6.81 11.34
CA ASP A 326 -14.46 -8.15 11.76
C ASP A 326 -14.46 -9.13 10.60
N ILE A 327 -14.95 -8.71 9.42
CA ILE A 327 -14.94 -9.53 8.20
C ILE A 327 -13.51 -9.80 7.75
N TYR A 328 -12.66 -8.78 7.78
CA TYR A 328 -11.24 -8.90 7.43
C TYR A 328 -10.53 -9.92 8.33
N ILE A 329 -10.71 -9.79 9.66
CA ILE A 329 -10.13 -10.71 10.63
C ILE A 329 -10.64 -12.14 10.41
N SER A 330 -11.95 -12.32 10.24
CA SER A 330 -12.55 -13.64 10.01
C SER A 330 -12.00 -14.33 8.75
N LYS A 331 -11.76 -13.58 7.68
CA LYS A 331 -11.14 -14.13 6.45
C LYS A 331 -9.68 -14.54 6.70
N ILE A 332 -8.91 -13.74 7.45
CA ILE A 332 -7.54 -14.09 7.84
C ILE A 332 -7.52 -15.34 8.70
N GLU A 333 -8.36 -15.41 9.72
CA GLU A 333 -8.45 -16.59 10.59
C GLU A 333 -8.76 -17.86 9.79
N ALA A 334 -9.75 -17.80 8.89
CA ALA A 334 -10.09 -18.92 8.01
C ALA A 334 -8.88 -19.36 7.17
N PHE A 335 -8.18 -18.39 6.55
CA PHE A 335 -6.98 -18.67 5.76
C PHE A 335 -5.87 -19.33 6.60
N LEU A 336 -5.62 -18.85 7.83
CA LEU A 336 -4.64 -19.39 8.75
C LEU A 336 -4.96 -20.85 9.11
N PHE A 337 -6.19 -21.13 9.51
CA PHE A 337 -6.63 -22.49 9.89
C PHE A 337 -6.53 -23.47 8.72
N GLU A 338 -6.91 -23.08 7.53
CA GLU A 338 -6.87 -23.95 6.34
C GLU A 338 -5.44 -24.12 5.76
N SER A 339 -4.52 -23.25 6.12
CA SER A 339 -3.11 -23.32 5.70
C SER A 339 -2.21 -24.03 6.70
N THR A 340 -2.71 -24.39 7.88
CA THR A 340 -1.98 -25.12 8.91
C THR A 340 -2.30 -26.62 8.82
N PRO A 341 -1.30 -27.52 8.74
CA PRO A 341 -1.55 -28.96 8.82
C PRO A 341 -2.24 -29.33 10.12
N ALA A 342 -3.21 -30.27 10.05
CA ALA A 342 -3.92 -30.79 11.22
C ALA A 342 -2.99 -31.63 12.12
#